data_6a8ce887a0e412f53465e52638bbcc35
#
_entry.id   6a8ce887a0e412f53465e52638bbcc35
#
_cell.length_a   1.000
_cell.length_b   1.000
_cell.length_c   1.000
_cell.angle_alpha   90.00
_cell.angle_beta   90.00
_cell.angle_gamma   90.00
#
_symmetry.space_group_name_H-M   'P 1'
#
loop_
_entity.id
_entity.type
_entity.pdbx_description
1 polymer ?
#
loop_
_entity_poly.entity_id
_entity_poly.type
_entity_poly.pdbx_seq_one_letter_code
_entity_poly.pdbx_strand_id
1 'polypeptide(L)'
;MAYQLSFFCRSGEESADEALDRLLDRLLEDGTGLVGEWRGPYEEEVAVFRLGTPSHDCDDRPATDLLTLEAHVGVAAIAEYVIAASPHDEQGIWGCDLLATVTLSGERPDWALVDRIWAALSSLWKAVPWDEASGFAVAGGGREAPAPVSSHVRPSTHLQVLPGDPA
;
A
#
# COMPACT_ATOMS: atom_id res chain seq x y z
N MET A 1 -7.56 -6.52 10.57
CA MET A 1 -6.94 -6.96 9.29
C MET A 1 -5.87 -5.94 8.93
N ALA A 2 -4.70 -6.40 8.51
CA ALA A 2 -3.68 -5.52 7.94
C ALA A 2 -3.86 -5.48 6.42
N TYR A 3 -3.86 -4.29 5.83
CA TYR A 3 -3.84 -4.10 4.39
C TYR A 3 -2.41 -3.76 3.96
N GLN A 4 -1.95 -4.37 2.89
CA GLN A 4 -0.63 -4.12 2.33
C GLN A 4 -0.74 -3.61 0.90
N LEU A 5 -0.01 -2.55 0.61
CA LEU A 5 0.14 -1.97 -0.70
C LEU A 5 1.63 -1.82 -1.01
N SER A 6 2.06 -2.43 -2.08
CA SER A 6 3.46 -2.43 -2.53
C SER A 6 3.65 -1.54 -3.76
N PHE A 7 4.83 -0.94 -3.85
CA PHE A 7 5.24 -0.12 -4.98
C PHE A 7 6.59 -0.59 -5.49
N PHE A 8 6.65 -1.01 -6.73
CA PHE A 8 7.90 -1.33 -7.42
C PHE A 8 8.43 -0.06 -8.07
N CYS A 9 9.67 0.31 -7.73
CA CYS A 9 10.30 1.55 -8.18
C CYS A 9 11.67 1.28 -8.80
N ARG A 10 12.14 2.25 -9.59
CA ARG A 10 13.51 2.29 -10.09
C ARG A 10 14.22 3.48 -9.48
N SER A 11 15.08 3.24 -8.49
CA SER A 11 15.87 4.29 -7.84
C SER A 11 17.11 4.68 -8.67
N GLY A 12 17.50 3.82 -9.59
CA GLY A 12 18.63 4.05 -10.50
C GLY A 12 19.97 3.71 -9.86
N GLU A 13 20.97 4.59 -10.10
CA GLU A 13 22.35 4.36 -9.65
C GLU A 13 22.61 4.87 -8.21
N GLU A 14 21.58 5.28 -7.50
CA GLU A 14 21.71 5.74 -6.12
C GLU A 14 22.05 4.58 -5.19
N SER A 15 22.85 4.85 -4.17
CA SER A 15 23.05 3.90 -3.07
C SER A 15 21.75 3.72 -2.28
N ALA A 16 21.60 2.60 -1.57
CA ALA A 16 20.43 2.34 -0.75
C ALA A 16 20.17 3.47 0.26
N ASP A 17 21.21 3.94 0.94
CA ASP A 17 21.08 5.02 1.92
C ASP A 17 20.63 6.33 1.28
N GLU A 18 21.17 6.71 0.12
CA GLU A 18 20.77 7.91 -0.60
C GLU A 18 19.31 7.84 -1.06
N ALA A 19 18.87 6.69 -1.57
CA ALA A 19 17.48 6.50 -1.98
C ALA A 19 16.51 6.58 -0.79
N LEU A 20 16.86 5.96 0.33
CA LEU A 20 16.07 5.99 1.56
C LEU A 20 16.01 7.39 2.18
N ASP A 21 17.12 8.11 2.21
CA ASP A 21 17.18 9.48 2.72
C ASP A 21 16.31 10.41 1.85
N ARG A 22 16.39 10.31 0.53
CA ARG A 22 15.54 11.09 -0.39
C ARG A 22 14.07 10.82 -0.20
N LEU A 23 13.68 9.55 0.00
CA LEU A 23 12.30 9.19 0.27
C LEU A 23 11.82 9.81 1.58
N LEU A 24 12.61 9.69 2.63
CA LEU A 24 12.29 10.23 3.95
C LEU A 24 12.17 11.76 3.90
N ASP A 25 13.16 12.45 3.32
CA ASP A 25 13.14 13.90 3.16
C ASP A 25 11.88 14.35 2.42
N ARG A 26 11.52 13.68 1.33
CA ARG A 26 10.32 13.99 0.55
C ARG A 26 9.04 13.85 1.36
N LEU A 27 8.93 12.78 2.16
CA LEU A 27 7.76 12.56 3.04
C LEU A 27 7.65 13.61 4.14
N LEU A 28 8.79 14.01 4.74
CA LEU A 28 8.83 15.02 5.78
C LEU A 28 8.51 16.42 5.24
N GLU A 29 8.93 16.74 4.02
CA GLU A 29 8.55 17.99 3.33
C GLU A 29 7.03 18.09 3.13
N ASP A 30 6.36 16.99 2.88
CA ASP A 30 4.91 16.93 2.71
C ASP A 30 4.13 16.94 4.04
N GLY A 31 4.83 17.10 5.18
CA GLY A 31 4.23 17.19 6.50
C GLY A 31 3.91 15.84 7.16
N THR A 32 4.43 14.74 6.63
CA THR A 32 4.34 13.43 7.28
C THR A 32 5.22 13.39 8.52
N GLY A 33 4.71 12.89 9.64
CA GLY A 33 5.47 12.71 10.87
C GLY A 33 6.22 11.37 10.89
N LEU A 34 7.50 11.41 11.22
CA LEU A 34 8.30 10.21 11.50
C LEU A 34 8.22 9.89 12.99
N VAL A 35 7.66 8.73 13.33
CA VAL A 35 7.53 8.26 14.72
C VAL A 35 8.66 7.32 15.10
N GLY A 36 9.17 6.55 14.14
CA GLY A 36 10.27 5.64 14.34
C GLY A 36 10.93 5.23 13.04
N GLU A 37 12.22 4.94 13.11
CA GLU A 37 13.02 4.48 11.99
C GLU A 37 13.88 3.30 12.44
N TRP A 38 13.98 2.31 11.59
CA TRP A 38 14.92 1.21 11.69
C TRP A 38 15.52 0.94 10.32
N ARG A 39 16.84 0.78 10.28
CA ARG A 39 17.56 0.36 9.09
C ARG A 39 18.31 -0.91 9.40
N GLY A 40 18.25 -1.87 8.49
CA GLY A 40 19.02 -3.10 8.59
C GLY A 40 20.52 -2.86 8.48
N PRO A 41 21.33 -3.84 8.89
CA PRO A 41 22.77 -3.79 8.65
C PRO A 41 23.00 -3.69 7.12
N TYR A 42 24.12 -3.08 6.76
CA TYR A 42 24.49 -2.71 5.38
C TYR A 42 24.31 -3.81 4.30
N GLU A 43 24.22 -5.07 4.69
CA GLU A 43 24.05 -6.20 3.78
C GLU A 43 22.57 -6.49 3.42
N GLU A 44 21.61 -5.98 4.18
CA GLU A 44 20.18 -6.30 3.98
C GLU A 44 19.41 -5.23 3.20
N GLU A 45 19.97 -4.02 3.06
CA GLU A 45 19.38 -2.91 2.30
C GLU A 45 17.88 -2.69 2.58
N VAL A 46 17.48 -2.89 3.84
CA VAL A 46 16.09 -2.79 4.31
C VAL A 46 15.96 -1.67 5.32
N ALA A 47 14.92 -0.86 5.16
CA ALA A 47 14.54 0.14 6.15
C ALA A 47 13.06 0.03 6.49
N VAL A 48 12.71 0.31 7.74
CA VAL A 48 11.33 0.36 8.21
C VAL A 48 11.07 1.71 8.86
N PHE A 49 10.11 2.45 8.34
CA PHE A 49 9.67 3.73 8.86
C PHE A 49 8.28 3.60 9.45
N ARG A 50 8.09 4.14 10.65
CA ARG A 50 6.77 4.29 11.25
C ARG A 50 6.34 5.74 11.08
N LEU A 51 5.30 5.92 10.32
CA LEU A 51 4.82 7.22 9.87
C LEU A 51 3.44 7.52 10.45
N GLY A 52 3.16 8.78 10.68
CA GLY A 52 1.88 9.26 11.14
C GLY A 52 1.61 10.69 10.70
N THR A 53 0.38 11.12 10.83
CA THR A 53 0.05 12.53 10.70
C THR A 53 0.29 13.19 12.06
N PRO A 54 1.08 14.28 12.15
CA PRO A 54 1.27 14.99 13.40
C PRO A 54 -0.11 15.50 13.86
N SER A 55 -0.60 14.98 14.99
CA SER A 55 -1.81 15.55 15.60
C SER A 55 -1.42 16.82 16.33
N HIS A 56 -2.00 17.94 15.94
CA HIS A 56 -1.85 19.23 16.62
C HIS A 56 -2.68 19.32 17.92
N ASP A 57 -3.47 18.29 18.22
CA ASP A 57 -4.28 18.24 19.44
C ASP A 57 -3.45 17.66 20.59
N CYS A 58 -3.33 18.47 21.63
CA CYS A 58 -2.69 18.14 22.92
C CYS A 58 -3.49 17.11 23.75
N ASP A 59 -4.37 16.35 23.13
CA ASP A 59 -5.06 15.27 23.78
C ASP A 59 -4.19 14.01 23.75
N ASP A 60 -3.95 13.45 24.94
CA ASP A 60 -3.26 12.18 25.23
C ASP A 60 -3.92 10.93 24.58
N ARG A 61 -4.44 11.07 23.35
CA ARG A 61 -4.85 9.92 22.57
C ARG A 61 -3.61 9.24 22.02
N PRO A 62 -3.41 7.94 22.35
CA PRO A 62 -2.37 7.18 21.69
C PRO A 62 -2.55 7.37 20.17
N ALA A 63 -1.44 7.64 19.46
CA ALA A 63 -1.43 7.75 18.01
C ALA A 63 -2.02 6.46 17.42
N THR A 64 -3.32 6.45 17.31
CA THR A 64 -4.10 5.38 16.68
C THR A 64 -3.83 5.49 15.20
N ASP A 65 -3.39 4.42 14.61
CA ASP A 65 -3.20 4.22 13.18
C ASP A 65 -1.86 4.70 12.62
N LEU A 66 -0.76 4.24 13.25
CA LEU A 66 0.56 4.35 12.66
C LEU A 66 0.63 3.44 11.41
N LEU A 67 1.03 4.05 10.31
CA LEU A 67 1.36 3.34 9.10
C LEU A 67 2.83 2.89 9.15
N THR A 68 3.10 1.69 8.70
CA THR A 68 4.47 1.19 8.52
C THR A 68 4.80 1.21 7.04
N LEU A 69 5.91 1.87 6.69
CA LEU A 69 6.53 1.85 5.38
C LEU A 69 7.81 1.02 5.48
N GLU A 70 7.85 -0.10 4.80
CA GLU A 70 9.03 -0.96 4.67
C GLU A 70 9.61 -0.78 3.27
N ALA A 71 10.89 -0.51 3.18
CA ALA A 71 11.59 -0.33 1.91
C ALA A 71 12.75 -1.31 1.79
N HIS A 72 12.77 -2.05 0.70
CA HIS A 72 13.86 -2.93 0.29
C HIS A 72 14.56 -2.32 -0.91
N VAL A 73 15.87 -2.16 -0.86
CA VAL A 73 16.65 -1.57 -1.94
C VAL A 73 17.68 -2.59 -2.46
N GLY A 74 17.74 -2.71 -3.77
CA GLY A 74 18.63 -3.63 -4.46
C GLY A 74 17.87 -4.67 -5.28
N VAL A 75 18.36 -4.93 -6.49
CA VAL A 75 17.74 -5.90 -7.41
C VAL A 75 17.65 -7.29 -6.79
N ALA A 76 18.70 -7.72 -6.09
CA ALA A 76 18.72 -9.03 -5.44
C ALA A 76 17.75 -9.11 -4.25
N ALA A 77 17.62 -8.02 -3.49
CA ALA A 77 16.75 -7.94 -2.32
C ALA A 77 15.27 -8.10 -2.69
N ILE A 78 14.86 -7.62 -3.87
CA ILE A 78 13.46 -7.64 -4.29
C ILE A 78 13.12 -8.69 -5.36
N ALA A 79 14.10 -9.48 -5.81
CA ALA A 79 13.93 -10.41 -6.96
C ALA A 79 12.77 -11.38 -6.78
N GLU A 80 12.60 -11.96 -5.61
CA GLU A 80 11.51 -12.90 -5.33
C GLU A 80 10.14 -12.23 -5.39
N TYR A 81 10.02 -11.00 -4.89
CA TYR A 81 8.78 -10.21 -4.93
C TYR A 81 8.41 -9.83 -6.37
N VAL A 82 9.39 -9.44 -7.17
CA VAL A 82 9.19 -9.10 -8.58
C VAL A 82 8.68 -10.30 -9.37
N ILE A 83 9.31 -11.45 -9.21
CA ILE A 83 8.90 -12.69 -9.89
C ILE A 83 7.51 -13.15 -9.42
N ALA A 84 7.22 -13.04 -8.12
CA ALA A 84 5.91 -13.41 -7.59
C ALA A 84 4.79 -12.50 -8.11
N ALA A 85 5.04 -11.19 -8.21
CA ALA A 85 4.04 -10.23 -8.68
C ALA A 85 3.83 -10.28 -10.20
N SER A 86 4.90 -10.49 -10.98
CA SER A 86 4.85 -10.48 -12.45
C SER A 86 5.78 -11.56 -13.04
N PRO A 87 5.36 -12.82 -13.09
CA PRO A 87 6.19 -13.93 -13.60
C PRO A 87 6.66 -13.76 -15.05
N HIS A 88 5.93 -12.99 -15.84
CA HIS A 88 6.21 -12.76 -17.27
C HIS A 88 6.55 -11.31 -17.61
N ASP A 89 6.81 -10.48 -16.59
CA ASP A 89 7.13 -9.05 -16.72
C ASP A 89 6.13 -8.23 -17.56
N GLU A 90 4.86 -8.56 -17.48
CA GLU A 90 3.80 -7.86 -18.21
C GLU A 90 3.70 -6.37 -17.84
N GLN A 91 4.15 -6.02 -16.65
CA GLN A 91 4.13 -4.65 -16.12
C GLN A 91 5.49 -3.92 -16.20
N GLY A 92 6.52 -4.59 -16.71
CA GLY A 92 7.86 -4.00 -16.85
C GLY A 92 8.54 -3.72 -15.50
N ILE A 93 8.27 -4.54 -14.48
CA ILE A 93 8.86 -4.37 -13.13
C ILE A 93 10.17 -5.11 -12.91
N TRP A 94 10.59 -5.98 -13.82
CA TRP A 94 11.84 -6.75 -13.69
C TRP A 94 13.10 -5.88 -13.60
N GLY A 95 13.03 -4.65 -14.08
CA GLY A 95 14.11 -3.68 -13.94
C GLY A 95 14.01 -2.78 -12.70
N CYS A 96 13.09 -3.07 -11.78
CA CYS A 96 12.99 -2.35 -10.51
C CYS A 96 14.07 -2.81 -9.54
N ASP A 97 14.50 -1.89 -8.69
CA ASP A 97 15.57 -2.06 -7.70
C ASP A 97 15.17 -1.58 -6.31
N LEU A 98 13.94 -1.11 -6.16
CA LEU A 98 13.37 -0.69 -4.89
C LEU A 98 11.93 -1.18 -4.78
N LEU A 99 11.60 -1.77 -3.63
CA LEU A 99 10.26 -2.17 -3.25
C LEU A 99 9.87 -1.41 -1.96
N ALA A 100 8.82 -0.62 -2.03
CA ALA A 100 8.24 0.05 -0.87
C ALA A 100 6.89 -0.59 -0.54
N THR A 101 6.75 -1.14 0.65
CA THR A 101 5.51 -1.77 1.12
C THR A 101 4.91 -0.98 2.27
N VAL A 102 3.71 -0.50 2.05
CA VAL A 102 2.90 0.20 3.05
C VAL A 102 2.01 -0.82 3.75
N THR A 103 2.10 -0.90 5.07
CA THR A 103 1.21 -1.72 5.89
C THR A 103 0.34 -0.82 6.75
N LEU A 104 -0.96 -0.95 6.55
CA LEU A 104 -2.00 -0.28 7.31
C LEU A 104 -2.58 -1.25 8.33
N SER A 105 -2.63 -0.84 9.59
CA SER A 105 -3.26 -1.59 10.67
C SER A 105 -4.27 -0.70 11.36
N GLY A 106 -5.38 -1.27 11.81
CA GLY A 106 -6.42 -0.54 12.52
C GLY A 106 -7.78 -0.56 11.83
N GLU A 107 -8.75 0.08 12.45
CA GLU A 107 -10.12 0.14 11.95
C GLU A 107 -10.35 1.28 10.95
N ARG A 108 -9.49 2.30 10.99
CA ARG A 108 -9.57 3.50 10.14
C ARG A 108 -8.22 3.79 9.51
N PRO A 109 -7.90 3.13 8.38
CA PRO A 109 -6.66 3.38 7.68
C PRO A 109 -6.56 4.84 7.22
N ASP A 110 -5.38 5.45 7.40
CA ASP A 110 -5.10 6.80 6.90
C ASP A 110 -4.77 6.75 5.40
N TRP A 111 -5.80 6.73 4.57
CA TRP A 111 -5.66 6.73 3.12
C TRP A 111 -5.01 8.01 2.58
N ALA A 112 -5.19 9.14 3.26
CA ALA A 112 -4.54 10.38 2.87
C ALA A 112 -3.01 10.29 3.03
N LEU A 113 -2.53 9.56 4.04
CA LEU A 113 -1.11 9.28 4.21
C LEU A 113 -0.60 8.33 3.12
N VAL A 114 -1.38 7.30 2.76
CA VAL A 114 -1.05 6.39 1.64
C VAL A 114 -0.91 7.17 0.34
N ASP A 115 -1.85 8.07 0.04
CA ASP A 115 -1.81 8.89 -1.18
C ASP A 115 -0.58 9.81 -1.20
N ARG A 116 -0.17 10.37 -0.05
CA ARG A 116 1.07 11.15 0.07
C ARG A 116 2.32 10.32 -0.20
N ILE A 117 2.39 9.10 0.35
CA ILE A 117 3.49 8.17 0.09
C ILE A 117 3.55 7.82 -1.39
N TRP A 118 2.41 7.51 -1.98
CA TRP A 118 2.33 7.21 -3.41
C TRP A 118 2.80 8.38 -4.28
N ALA A 119 2.34 9.60 -3.95
CA ALA A 119 2.77 10.81 -4.65
C ALA A 119 4.27 11.05 -4.49
N ALA A 120 4.84 10.85 -3.30
CA ALA A 120 6.26 10.97 -3.05
C ALA A 120 7.07 9.96 -3.88
N LEU A 121 6.71 8.69 -3.85
CA LEU A 121 7.36 7.62 -4.64
C LEU A 121 7.27 7.92 -6.15
N SER A 122 6.11 8.37 -6.62
CA SER A 122 5.90 8.69 -8.04
C SER A 122 6.65 9.95 -8.48
N SER A 123 6.88 10.90 -7.56
CA SER A 123 7.66 12.12 -7.85
C SER A 123 9.17 11.87 -7.90
N LEU A 124 9.65 10.92 -7.11
CA LEU A 124 11.07 10.55 -7.06
C LEU A 124 11.43 9.54 -8.16
N TRP A 125 10.57 8.54 -8.33
CA TRP A 125 10.78 7.40 -9.22
C TRP A 125 9.48 6.99 -9.89
N LYS A 126 9.58 6.21 -10.96
CA LYS A 126 8.39 5.59 -11.54
C LYS A 126 7.91 4.47 -10.62
N ALA A 127 6.84 4.72 -9.87
CA ALA A 127 6.24 3.76 -8.96
C ALA A 127 5.13 2.96 -9.65
N VAL A 128 5.20 1.64 -9.56
CA VAL A 128 4.17 0.72 -10.06
C VAL A 128 3.49 0.08 -8.84
N PRO A 129 2.21 0.41 -8.57
CA PRO A 129 1.51 -0.12 -7.41
C PRO A 129 1.07 -1.56 -7.64
N TRP A 130 1.03 -2.32 -6.56
CA TRP A 130 0.57 -3.70 -6.53
C TRP A 130 -0.03 -4.05 -5.18
N ASP A 131 -1.16 -4.76 -5.15
CA ASP A 131 -1.70 -5.40 -3.95
C ASP A 131 -2.12 -6.85 -4.24
N GLU A 132 -2.23 -7.66 -3.19
CA GLU A 132 -2.57 -9.08 -3.32
C GLU A 132 -3.99 -9.31 -3.86
N ALA A 133 -4.91 -8.40 -3.61
CA ALA A 133 -6.32 -8.55 -3.98
C ALA A 133 -6.61 -8.17 -5.44
N SER A 134 -5.99 -7.08 -5.93
CA SER A 134 -6.24 -6.51 -7.25
C SER A 134 -5.04 -6.59 -8.21
N GLY A 135 -3.91 -7.10 -7.73
CA GLY A 135 -2.69 -7.13 -8.52
C GLY A 135 -2.23 -5.71 -8.86
N PHE A 136 -1.99 -5.44 -10.13
CA PHE A 136 -1.59 -4.12 -10.63
C PHE A 136 -2.76 -3.17 -10.94
N ALA A 137 -4.01 -3.64 -10.76
CA ALA A 137 -5.21 -2.83 -10.98
C ALA A 137 -5.57 -1.94 -9.79
N VAL A 138 -4.57 -1.55 -8.99
CA VAL A 138 -4.75 -0.66 -7.84
C VAL A 138 -5.22 0.70 -8.31
N ALA A 139 -6.43 1.09 -7.90
CA ALA A 139 -6.98 2.41 -8.23
C ALA A 139 -6.25 3.51 -7.46
N GLY A 140 -5.65 4.46 -8.18
CA GLY A 140 -5.03 5.65 -7.61
C GLY A 140 -6.06 6.69 -7.22
N GLY A 141 -5.84 7.32 -6.07
CA GLY A 141 -6.48 8.57 -5.66
C GLY A 141 -7.98 8.50 -5.35
N GLY A 142 -8.36 8.73 -4.10
CA GLY A 142 -9.76 8.87 -3.68
C GLY A 142 -10.49 7.54 -3.50
N ARG A 143 -9.84 6.56 -2.91
CA ARG A 143 -10.52 5.31 -2.52
C ARG A 143 -11.59 5.61 -1.47
N GLU A 144 -12.82 5.65 -1.94
CA GLU A 144 -13.96 5.36 -1.10
C GLU A 144 -13.77 3.94 -0.57
N ALA A 145 -13.78 3.78 0.76
CA ALA A 145 -13.63 2.46 1.39
C ALA A 145 -14.58 1.47 0.69
N PRO A 146 -14.14 0.24 0.35
CA PRO A 146 -15.03 -0.73 -0.25
C PRO A 146 -16.22 -0.89 0.67
N ALA A 147 -17.41 -0.57 0.17
CA ALA A 147 -18.64 -0.74 0.91
C ALA A 147 -18.74 -2.21 1.34
N PRO A 148 -19.10 -2.50 2.60
CA PRO A 148 -19.26 -3.86 3.05
C PRO A 148 -20.22 -4.54 2.09
N VAL A 149 -19.80 -5.65 1.49
CA VAL A 149 -20.62 -6.47 0.60
C VAL A 149 -21.77 -7.00 1.44
N SER A 150 -22.88 -6.29 1.43
CA SER A 150 -24.13 -6.78 1.99
C SER A 150 -24.57 -7.97 1.16
N SER A 151 -24.26 -9.16 1.67
CA SER A 151 -24.82 -10.41 1.16
C SER A 151 -26.31 -10.44 1.48
N HIS A 152 -27.10 -9.65 0.77
CA HIS A 152 -28.53 -9.86 0.71
C HIS A 152 -28.81 -10.95 -0.29
N VAL A 153 -28.70 -12.19 0.16
CA VAL A 153 -29.40 -13.31 -0.45
C VAL A 153 -30.88 -13.05 -0.20
N ARG A 154 -31.58 -12.55 -1.20
CA ARG A 154 -33.03 -12.60 -1.23
C ARG A 154 -33.44 -14.04 -1.55
N PRO A 155 -34.20 -14.72 -0.69
CA PRO A 155 -34.86 -15.94 -1.10
C PRO A 155 -36.02 -15.54 -2.04
N SER A 156 -35.87 -15.85 -3.32
CA SER A 156 -36.96 -15.76 -4.27
C SER A 156 -37.93 -16.92 -4.00
N THR A 157 -38.91 -16.66 -3.14
CA THR A 157 -40.08 -17.56 -3.04
C THR A 157 -41.05 -17.15 -4.12
N HIS A 158 -40.86 -17.70 -5.29
CA HIS A 158 -41.90 -17.65 -6.33
C HIS A 158 -42.80 -18.86 -6.14
N LEU A 159 -43.87 -18.72 -5.34
CA LEU A 159 -44.98 -19.65 -5.32
C LEU A 159 -45.86 -19.27 -6.48
N GLN A 160 -45.76 -20.02 -7.56
CA GLN A 160 -46.65 -19.91 -8.70
C GLN A 160 -47.88 -20.77 -8.37
N VAL A 161 -48.95 -20.09 -7.99
CA VAL A 161 -50.28 -20.73 -7.86
C VAL A 161 -50.83 -20.92 -9.27
N LEU A 162 -51.01 -22.14 -9.67
CA LEU A 162 -51.75 -22.50 -10.88
C LEU A 162 -53.27 -22.33 -10.63
N PRO A 163 -53.99 -21.67 -11.50
CA PRO A 163 -55.45 -21.64 -11.39
C PRO A 163 -56.01 -23.00 -11.79
N GLY A 164 -56.82 -23.55 -10.89
CA GLY A 164 -57.58 -24.76 -11.14
C GLY A 164 -58.67 -24.51 -12.19
N ASP A 165 -58.75 -25.45 -13.15
CA ASP A 165 -59.80 -25.54 -14.11
C ASP A 165 -61.09 -26.03 -13.43
N PRO A 166 -62.23 -25.37 -13.59
CA PRO A 166 -63.52 -25.95 -13.20
C PRO A 166 -64.04 -26.81 -14.34
N ALA A 167 -64.25 -28.04 -14.03
CA ALA A 167 -65.03 -28.94 -14.84
C ALA A 167 -66.50 -28.67 -14.62
#